data_2a1556b5698c8e8c526c64ce1566a047
#
_entry.id   2a1556b5698c8e8c526c64ce1566a047
#
_cell.length_a   1.000
_cell.length_b   1.000
_cell.length_c   1.000
_cell.angle_alpha   90.00
_cell.angle_beta   90.00
_cell.angle_gamma   90.00
#
_symmetry.space_group_name_H-M   'P 1'
#
loop_
_entity.id
_entity.type
_entity.pdbx_description
1 polymer ?
#
loop_
_entity_poly.entity_id
_entity_poly.type
_entity_poly.pdbx_seq_one_letter_code
_entity_poly.pdbx_strand_id
1 'polypeptide(L)'
;MKRILLMVAYNILLVPYMWFKLCYYASHVDKYTEEERYKVLRFIDSRAIKGGRVTIDVHGQENIPEKNGFMFFPNHQGLFDVLSIMAACPRPFSVVMKKEIQNIPFLKQVFACMKAYAIDRDDVKQAMKVIIQVTKEVKEGRNYLIFAEGTRTKDPNHVHEFKGGSFKSAMKAQCPVVPVALIDAYK
;
A
#
# COMPACT_ATOMS: atom_id res chain seq x y z
N MET A 1 -5.35 -18.76 -1.26
CA MET A 1 -6.52 -18.77 -2.18
C MET A 1 -7.85 -18.95 -1.46
N LYS A 2 -8.01 -19.87 -0.51
CA LYS A 2 -9.29 -20.10 0.21
C LYS A 2 -9.85 -18.80 0.86
N ARG A 3 -9.01 -17.98 1.49
CA ARG A 3 -9.47 -16.73 2.13
C ARG A 3 -10.01 -15.71 1.14
N ILE A 4 -9.41 -15.59 -0.05
CA ILE A 4 -9.90 -14.67 -1.11
C ILE A 4 -11.30 -15.09 -1.56
N LEU A 5 -11.55 -16.39 -1.73
CA LEU A 5 -12.89 -16.89 -2.06
C LEU A 5 -13.90 -16.58 -0.96
N LEU A 6 -13.51 -16.72 0.32
CA LEU A 6 -14.35 -16.34 1.45
C LEU A 6 -14.65 -14.84 1.48
N MET A 7 -13.67 -13.98 1.17
CA MET A 7 -13.85 -12.53 1.06
C MET A 7 -14.91 -12.17 0.02
N VAL A 8 -14.83 -12.80 -1.16
CA VAL A 8 -15.80 -12.59 -2.24
C VAL A 8 -17.16 -13.15 -1.87
N ALA A 9 -17.24 -14.40 -1.41
CA ALA A 9 -18.49 -15.05 -1.05
C ALA A 9 -19.25 -14.30 0.05
N TYR A 10 -18.56 -13.88 1.10
CA TYR A 10 -19.15 -13.10 2.19
C TYR A 10 -19.72 -11.75 1.72
N ASN A 11 -19.10 -11.16 0.73
CA ASN A 11 -19.46 -9.83 0.24
C ASN A 11 -20.20 -9.87 -1.11
N ILE A 12 -20.69 -11.03 -1.55
CA ILE A 12 -21.20 -11.24 -2.92
C ILE A 12 -22.24 -10.18 -3.34
N LEU A 13 -23.13 -9.78 -2.44
CA LEU A 13 -24.13 -8.74 -2.71
C LEU A 13 -23.53 -7.32 -2.73
N LEU A 14 -22.41 -7.11 -2.07
CA LEU A 14 -21.73 -5.81 -2.00
C LEU A 14 -20.62 -5.66 -3.05
N VAL A 15 -20.14 -6.75 -3.62
CA VAL A 15 -19.05 -6.73 -4.62
C VAL A 15 -19.36 -5.81 -5.78
N PRO A 16 -20.56 -5.84 -6.42
CA PRO A 16 -20.87 -4.90 -7.52
C PRO A 16 -20.79 -3.44 -7.07
N TYR A 17 -21.38 -3.11 -5.92
CA TYR A 17 -21.33 -1.74 -5.37
C TYR A 17 -19.89 -1.30 -5.10
N MET A 18 -19.09 -2.13 -4.43
CA MET A 18 -17.69 -1.84 -4.12
C MET A 18 -16.87 -1.65 -5.40
N TRP A 19 -17.11 -2.48 -6.41
CA TRP A 19 -16.44 -2.41 -7.70
C TRP A 19 -16.77 -1.11 -8.44
N PHE A 20 -18.06 -0.78 -8.59
CA PHE A 20 -18.46 0.46 -9.24
C PHE A 20 -17.94 1.68 -8.50
N LYS A 21 -18.02 1.68 -7.17
CA LYS A 21 -17.48 2.78 -6.35
C LYS A 21 -15.99 2.93 -6.52
N LEU A 22 -15.23 1.83 -6.48
CA LEU A 22 -13.77 1.84 -6.71
C LEU A 22 -13.42 2.36 -8.10
N CYS A 23 -14.08 1.87 -9.14
CA CYS A 23 -13.86 2.33 -10.52
C CYS A 23 -14.19 3.82 -10.68
N TYR A 24 -15.29 4.28 -10.08
CA TYR A 24 -15.69 5.68 -10.14
C TYR A 24 -14.63 6.60 -9.50
N TYR A 25 -14.15 6.29 -8.30
CA TYR A 25 -13.11 7.08 -7.65
C TYR A 25 -11.76 6.97 -8.38
N ALA A 26 -11.43 5.81 -8.93
CA ALA A 26 -10.21 5.60 -9.72
C ALA A 26 -10.19 6.41 -11.02
N SER A 27 -11.35 6.64 -11.64
CA SER A 27 -11.46 7.44 -12.88
C SER A 27 -11.62 8.94 -12.63
N HIS A 28 -11.85 9.36 -11.38
CA HIS A 28 -12.07 10.75 -10.99
C HIS A 28 -11.13 11.19 -9.85
N VAL A 29 -9.88 10.72 -9.88
CA VAL A 29 -8.92 10.93 -8.78
C VAL A 29 -8.62 12.39 -8.47
N ASP A 30 -8.76 13.29 -9.43
CA ASP A 30 -8.51 14.72 -9.24
C ASP A 30 -9.73 15.48 -8.71
N LYS A 31 -10.90 14.84 -8.72
CA LYS A 31 -12.15 15.40 -8.17
C LYS A 31 -12.25 15.22 -6.65
N TYR A 32 -11.53 14.24 -6.12
CA TYR A 32 -11.62 13.83 -4.71
C TYR A 32 -10.29 14.00 -4.00
N THR A 33 -10.36 14.39 -2.73
CA THR A 33 -9.19 14.49 -1.85
C THR A 33 -8.57 13.10 -1.62
N GLU A 34 -7.34 13.07 -1.12
CA GLU A 34 -6.67 11.82 -0.78
C GLU A 34 -7.42 11.06 0.31
N GLU A 35 -7.94 11.77 1.31
CA GLU A 35 -8.73 11.23 2.40
C GLU A 35 -10.02 10.56 1.92
N GLU A 36 -10.74 11.19 0.98
CA GLU A 36 -11.97 10.64 0.42
C GLU A 36 -11.71 9.34 -0.34
N ARG A 37 -10.68 9.32 -1.19
CA ARG A 37 -10.26 8.11 -1.90
C ARG A 37 -9.81 7.02 -0.94
N TYR A 38 -9.05 7.38 0.10
CA TYR A 38 -8.56 6.44 1.10
C TYR A 38 -9.70 5.85 1.94
N LYS A 39 -10.73 6.62 2.28
CA LYS A 39 -11.95 6.10 2.95
C LYS A 39 -12.63 5.00 2.13
N VAL A 40 -12.69 5.14 0.81
CA VAL A 40 -13.23 4.09 -0.07
C VAL A 40 -12.38 2.83 0.00
N LEU A 41 -11.07 2.96 -0.08
CA LEU A 41 -10.14 1.82 0.03
C LEU A 41 -10.26 1.13 1.39
N ARG A 42 -10.29 1.89 2.49
CA ARG A 42 -10.47 1.34 3.85
C ARG A 42 -11.83 0.64 4.03
N PHE A 43 -12.88 1.17 3.41
CA PHE A 43 -14.18 0.47 3.43
C PHE A 43 -14.06 -0.90 2.76
N ILE A 44 -13.48 -0.97 1.57
CA ILE A 44 -13.29 -2.24 0.83
C ILE A 44 -12.40 -3.19 1.64
N ASP A 45 -11.30 -2.67 2.20
CA ASP A 45 -10.37 -3.41 3.04
C ASP A 45 -11.05 -4.02 4.27
N SER A 46 -11.81 -3.21 5.02
CA SER A 46 -12.54 -3.69 6.20
C SER A 46 -13.53 -4.81 5.86
N ARG A 47 -14.18 -4.74 4.69
CA ARG A 47 -15.06 -5.79 4.19
C ARG A 47 -14.30 -7.06 3.79
N ALA A 48 -13.12 -6.90 3.20
CA ALA A 48 -12.24 -8.01 2.85
C ALA A 48 -11.73 -8.72 4.12
N ILE A 49 -11.20 -7.98 5.09
CA ILE A 49 -10.74 -8.50 6.38
C ILE A 49 -11.84 -9.30 7.07
N LYS A 50 -13.04 -8.71 7.20
CA LYS A 50 -14.20 -9.38 7.82
C LYS A 50 -14.59 -10.64 7.07
N GLY A 51 -14.72 -10.57 5.74
CA GLY A 51 -15.12 -11.71 4.90
C GLY A 51 -14.07 -12.83 4.90
N GLY A 52 -12.80 -12.48 4.92
CA GLY A 52 -11.68 -13.43 5.01
C GLY A 52 -11.48 -14.03 6.40
N ARG A 53 -12.24 -13.59 7.40
CA ARG A 53 -12.06 -13.97 8.80
C ARG A 53 -10.61 -13.77 9.26
N VAL A 54 -10.04 -12.60 8.89
CA VAL A 54 -8.68 -12.24 9.25
C VAL A 54 -8.73 -11.41 10.53
N THR A 55 -7.87 -11.74 11.48
CA THR A 55 -7.59 -10.90 12.65
C THR A 55 -6.23 -10.25 12.43
N ILE A 56 -6.17 -8.95 12.60
CA ILE A 56 -4.92 -8.18 12.54
C ILE A 56 -4.66 -7.70 13.95
N ASP A 57 -3.56 -8.17 14.53
CA ASP A 57 -3.07 -7.72 15.83
C ASP A 57 -2.01 -6.64 15.58
N VAL A 58 -2.26 -5.44 16.11
CA VAL A 58 -1.45 -4.26 15.81
C VAL A 58 -0.72 -3.81 17.08
N HIS A 59 0.60 -3.74 17.00
CA HIS A 59 1.46 -3.26 18.08
C HIS A 59 2.29 -2.06 17.60
N GLY A 60 2.55 -1.10 18.48
CA GLY A 60 3.41 0.04 18.20
C GLY A 60 2.77 1.10 17.30
N GLN A 61 1.43 1.13 17.19
CA GLN A 61 0.71 2.14 16.40
C GLN A 61 0.97 3.57 16.89
N GLU A 62 1.24 3.71 18.17
CA GLU A 62 1.61 4.96 18.84
C GLU A 62 2.95 5.55 18.36
N ASN A 63 3.79 4.72 17.74
CA ASN A 63 5.08 5.14 17.18
C ASN A 63 4.96 5.76 15.77
N ILE A 64 3.77 5.72 15.15
CA ILE A 64 3.53 6.38 13.86
C ILE A 64 3.61 7.89 14.09
N PRO A 65 4.45 8.65 13.34
CA PRO A 65 4.61 10.09 13.54
C PRO A 65 3.27 10.83 13.52
N GLU A 66 3.07 11.80 14.41
CA GLU A 66 1.82 12.59 14.45
C GLU A 66 1.61 13.40 13.18
N LYS A 67 2.68 13.94 12.60
CA LYS A 67 2.63 14.71 11.35
C LYS A 67 2.76 13.80 10.14
N ASN A 68 2.04 14.12 9.07
CA ASN A 68 2.22 13.49 7.77
C ASN A 68 3.57 13.84 7.13
N GLY A 69 3.95 13.13 6.08
CA GLY A 69 5.25 13.24 5.44
C GLY A 69 6.25 12.22 5.96
N PHE A 70 5.80 11.01 6.25
CA PHE A 70 6.63 9.88 6.68
C PHE A 70 6.55 8.73 5.68
N MET A 71 7.47 7.77 5.80
CA MET A 71 7.52 6.61 4.92
C MET A 71 7.56 5.30 5.71
N PHE A 72 6.64 4.39 5.36
CA PHE A 72 6.63 3.02 5.85
C PHE A 72 7.60 2.15 5.05
N PHE A 73 8.35 1.30 5.76
CA PHE A 73 9.24 0.29 5.20
C PHE A 73 8.94 -1.08 5.82
N PRO A 74 7.88 -1.77 5.35
CA PRO A 74 7.57 -3.12 5.78
C PRO A 74 8.46 -4.17 5.10
N ASN A 75 8.59 -5.35 5.73
CA ASN A 75 8.95 -6.58 5.03
C ASN A 75 7.81 -7.02 4.10
N HIS A 76 8.10 -7.89 3.12
CA HIS A 76 7.13 -8.25 2.10
C HIS A 76 6.85 -9.76 2.04
N GLN A 77 5.67 -10.16 2.52
CA GLN A 77 5.24 -11.56 2.60
C GLN A 77 4.16 -11.93 1.57
N GLY A 78 3.24 -11.01 1.25
CA GLY A 78 2.10 -11.38 0.45
C GLY A 78 1.27 -10.22 -0.12
N LEU A 79 0.12 -10.60 -0.68
CA LEU A 79 -0.85 -9.63 -1.20
C LEU A 79 -1.58 -8.88 -0.08
N PHE A 80 -1.59 -9.44 1.13
CA PHE A 80 -2.32 -8.89 2.28
C PHE A 80 -1.53 -7.82 3.05
N ASP A 81 -0.26 -7.63 2.73
CA ASP A 81 0.64 -6.74 3.48
C ASP A 81 0.13 -5.30 3.50
N VAL A 82 -0.21 -4.74 2.33
CA VAL A 82 -0.71 -3.36 2.22
C VAL A 82 -2.06 -3.21 2.94
N LEU A 83 -2.93 -4.22 2.86
CA LEU A 83 -4.22 -4.25 3.54
C LEU A 83 -4.03 -4.22 5.06
N SER A 84 -3.10 -5.03 5.59
CA SER A 84 -2.79 -5.05 7.02
C SER A 84 -2.31 -3.68 7.53
N ILE A 85 -1.45 -3.01 6.76
CA ILE A 85 -0.96 -1.68 7.11
C ILE A 85 -2.08 -0.63 6.98
N MET A 86 -2.95 -0.75 5.96
CA MET A 86 -4.12 0.13 5.79
C MET A 86 -5.11 0.00 6.95
N ALA A 87 -5.31 -1.21 7.46
CA ALA A 87 -6.14 -1.45 8.64
C ALA A 87 -5.53 -0.80 9.90
N ALA A 88 -4.20 -0.91 10.05
CA ALA A 88 -3.45 -0.36 11.19
C ALA A 88 -3.32 1.17 11.14
N CYS A 89 -3.20 1.78 9.95
CA CYS A 89 -3.01 3.22 9.79
C CYS A 89 -4.26 3.90 9.23
N PRO A 90 -4.96 4.74 10.01
CA PRO A 90 -6.15 5.45 9.53
C PRO A 90 -5.83 6.59 8.57
N ARG A 91 -4.58 7.05 8.51
CA ARG A 91 -4.14 8.15 7.64
C ARG A 91 -3.76 7.64 6.25
N PRO A 92 -4.07 8.43 5.20
CA PRO A 92 -3.72 8.06 3.84
C PRO A 92 -2.22 7.83 3.67
N PHE A 93 -1.89 6.85 2.86
CA PHE A 93 -0.55 6.68 2.30
C PHE A 93 -0.66 6.17 0.86
N SER A 94 0.35 6.45 0.07
CA SER A 94 0.53 5.91 -1.27
C SER A 94 1.58 4.82 -1.27
N VAL A 95 1.70 4.10 -2.38
CA VAL A 95 2.68 3.02 -2.52
C VAL A 95 3.56 3.23 -3.73
N VAL A 96 4.81 2.80 -3.63
CA VAL A 96 5.68 2.62 -4.79
C VAL A 96 5.69 1.13 -5.12
N MET A 97 5.24 0.80 -6.31
CA MET A 97 5.02 -0.58 -6.74
C MET A 97 5.87 -0.95 -7.95
N LYS A 98 5.93 -2.23 -8.25
CA LYS A 98 6.57 -2.76 -9.44
C LYS A 98 5.67 -2.52 -10.67
N LYS A 99 6.23 -2.09 -11.81
CA LYS A 99 5.51 -1.76 -13.05
C LYS A 99 4.62 -2.90 -13.54
N GLU A 100 5.06 -4.14 -13.38
CA GLU A 100 4.37 -5.33 -13.89
C GLU A 100 3.00 -5.59 -13.24
N ILE A 101 2.77 -5.04 -12.04
CA ILE A 101 1.48 -5.21 -11.35
C ILE A 101 0.51 -4.06 -11.57
N GLN A 102 0.94 -2.97 -12.21
CA GLN A 102 0.11 -1.75 -12.34
C GLN A 102 -1.18 -1.96 -13.13
N ASN A 103 -1.20 -2.93 -14.07
CA ASN A 103 -2.34 -3.17 -14.97
C ASN A 103 -3.19 -4.38 -14.57
N ILE A 104 -2.90 -5.02 -13.44
CA ILE A 104 -3.72 -6.12 -12.94
C ILE A 104 -5.11 -5.58 -12.58
N PRO A 105 -6.20 -6.15 -13.12
CA PRO A 105 -7.56 -5.76 -12.75
C PRO A 105 -7.75 -5.73 -11.23
N PHE A 106 -8.57 -4.82 -10.73
CA PHE A 106 -8.74 -4.48 -9.33
C PHE A 106 -7.55 -3.71 -8.73
N LEU A 107 -6.31 -4.22 -8.84
CA LEU A 107 -5.12 -3.51 -8.33
C LEU A 107 -4.90 -2.18 -9.05
N LYS A 108 -5.13 -2.14 -10.37
CA LYS A 108 -5.06 -0.90 -11.16
C LYS A 108 -5.93 0.21 -10.56
N GLN A 109 -7.17 -0.11 -10.18
CA GLN A 109 -8.09 0.85 -9.60
C GLN A 109 -7.67 1.28 -8.19
N VAL A 110 -7.20 0.32 -7.38
CA VAL A 110 -6.64 0.61 -6.04
C VAL A 110 -5.45 1.55 -6.15
N PHE A 111 -4.50 1.25 -7.03
CA PHE A 111 -3.31 2.08 -7.26
C PHE A 111 -3.66 3.47 -7.80
N ALA A 112 -4.66 3.57 -8.69
CA ALA A 112 -5.16 4.87 -9.14
C ALA A 112 -5.74 5.68 -7.98
N CYS A 113 -6.58 5.09 -7.12
CA CYS A 113 -7.12 5.75 -5.94
C CYS A 113 -6.03 6.22 -4.98
N MET A 114 -4.94 5.46 -4.85
CA MET A 114 -3.78 5.83 -4.04
C MET A 114 -2.85 6.84 -4.75
N LYS A 115 -3.05 7.15 -6.02
CA LYS A 115 -2.08 7.86 -6.88
C LYS A 115 -0.69 7.24 -6.71
N ALA A 116 -0.61 5.91 -6.83
CA ALA A 116 0.61 5.14 -6.63
C ALA A 116 1.58 5.30 -7.80
N TYR A 117 2.87 5.18 -7.51
CA TYR A 117 3.92 5.21 -8.54
C TYR A 117 4.43 3.83 -8.87
N ALA A 118 4.55 3.55 -10.17
CA ALA A 118 5.17 2.33 -10.65
C ALA A 118 6.66 2.56 -10.97
N ILE A 119 7.53 1.69 -10.50
CA ILE A 119 8.95 1.68 -10.83
C ILE A 119 9.23 0.58 -11.84
N ASP A 120 9.85 0.96 -12.95
CA ASP A 120 10.55 0.08 -13.86
C ASP A 120 11.99 -0.08 -13.37
N ARG A 121 12.37 -1.29 -12.98
CA ARG A 121 13.69 -1.55 -12.41
C ARG A 121 14.78 -1.63 -13.47
N ASP A 122 14.40 -1.87 -14.71
CA ASP A 122 15.29 -1.95 -15.85
C ASP A 122 15.51 -0.55 -16.48
N ASP A 123 14.68 0.44 -16.12
CA ASP A 123 14.84 1.85 -16.53
C ASP A 123 15.26 2.72 -15.33
N VAL A 124 16.55 2.89 -15.17
CA VAL A 124 17.15 3.71 -14.09
C VAL A 124 16.67 5.18 -14.16
N LYS A 125 16.46 5.73 -15.38
CA LYS A 125 16.00 7.11 -15.55
C LYS A 125 14.56 7.27 -15.06
N GLN A 126 13.68 6.34 -15.41
CA GLN A 126 12.29 6.32 -14.95
C GLN A 126 12.23 6.14 -13.42
N ALA A 127 12.98 5.17 -12.88
CA ALA A 127 13.05 4.96 -11.45
C ALA A 127 13.53 6.22 -10.69
N MET A 128 14.52 6.92 -11.22
CA MET A 128 15.00 8.17 -10.62
C MET A 128 13.94 9.27 -10.62
N LYS A 129 13.16 9.41 -11.71
CA LYS A 129 12.05 10.39 -11.77
C LYS A 129 11.01 10.10 -10.68
N VAL A 130 10.65 8.82 -10.48
CA VAL A 130 9.75 8.41 -9.40
C VAL A 130 10.31 8.77 -8.04
N ILE A 131 11.59 8.47 -7.78
CA ILE A 131 12.25 8.81 -6.50
C ILE A 131 12.20 10.32 -6.24
N ILE A 132 12.45 11.15 -7.26
CA ILE A 132 12.40 12.62 -7.14
C ILE A 132 10.97 13.07 -6.82
N GLN A 133 9.97 12.54 -7.52
CA GLN A 133 8.58 12.91 -7.31
C GLN A 133 8.09 12.50 -5.91
N VAL A 134 8.36 11.27 -5.49
CA VAL A 134 8.04 10.79 -4.14
C VAL A 134 8.72 11.65 -3.07
N THR A 135 9.99 11.99 -3.27
CA THR A 135 10.73 12.90 -2.35
C THR A 135 10.03 14.24 -2.20
N LYS A 136 9.58 14.83 -3.31
CA LYS A 136 8.86 16.10 -3.32
C LYS A 136 7.55 15.98 -2.53
N GLU A 137 6.72 14.99 -2.85
CA GLU A 137 5.41 14.79 -2.24
C GLU A 137 5.50 14.45 -0.74
N VAL A 138 6.53 13.71 -0.33
CA VAL A 138 6.78 13.45 1.11
C VAL A 138 7.09 14.76 1.85
N LYS A 139 7.91 15.66 1.27
CA LYS A 139 8.18 17.00 1.84
C LYS A 139 6.91 17.86 1.92
N GLU A 140 5.97 17.66 1.02
CA GLU A 140 4.67 18.32 0.98
C GLU A 140 3.65 17.68 1.95
N GLY A 141 4.06 16.66 2.72
CA GLY A 141 3.23 16.02 3.75
C GLY A 141 2.46 14.80 3.29
N ARG A 142 2.85 14.17 2.18
CA ARG A 142 2.24 12.93 1.73
C ARG A 142 2.98 11.71 2.29
N ASN A 143 2.24 10.69 2.76
CA ASN A 143 2.84 9.48 3.29
C ASN A 143 3.02 8.42 2.20
N TYR A 144 4.08 7.63 2.31
CA TYR A 144 4.39 6.57 1.36
C TYR A 144 4.74 5.24 2.03
N LEU A 145 4.56 4.15 1.29
CA LEU A 145 4.99 2.82 1.66
C LEU A 145 5.86 2.25 0.54
N ILE A 146 7.02 1.73 0.91
CA ILE A 146 7.94 1.04 0.00
C ILE A 146 8.40 -0.26 0.65
N PHE A 147 8.26 -1.38 -0.07
CA PHE A 147 8.85 -2.65 0.33
C PHE A 147 10.33 -2.65 -0.02
N ALA A 148 11.19 -2.50 1.02
CA ALA A 148 12.64 -2.34 0.83
C ALA A 148 13.31 -3.59 0.26
N GLU A 149 12.75 -4.78 0.50
CA GLU A 149 13.21 -6.05 -0.09
C GLU A 149 13.03 -6.09 -1.62
N GLY A 150 12.04 -5.35 -2.12
CA GLY A 150 11.73 -5.29 -3.54
C GLY A 150 11.11 -6.55 -4.12
N THR A 151 10.97 -7.62 -3.38
CA THR A 151 10.30 -8.87 -3.78
C THR A 151 9.63 -9.50 -2.58
N ARG A 152 8.65 -10.37 -2.81
CA ARG A 152 8.02 -11.14 -1.73
C ARG A 152 8.94 -12.28 -1.30
N THR A 153 9.03 -12.50 0.01
CA THR A 153 9.69 -13.70 0.53
C THR A 153 8.89 -14.95 0.14
N LYS A 154 9.62 -16.03 -0.13
CA LYS A 154 9.03 -17.38 -0.29
C LYS A 154 9.19 -18.20 0.99
N ASP A 155 10.02 -17.73 1.90
CA ASP A 155 10.29 -18.35 3.19
C ASP A 155 9.52 -17.57 4.27
N PRO A 156 8.56 -18.23 4.95
CA PRO A 156 7.72 -17.57 5.94
C PRO A 156 8.52 -16.84 7.02
N ASN A 157 8.16 -15.58 7.27
CA ASN A 157 8.78 -14.73 8.29
C ASN A 157 10.30 -14.48 8.11
N HIS A 158 10.87 -14.88 6.98
CA HIS A 158 12.23 -14.49 6.62
C HIS A 158 12.21 -13.12 5.92
N VAL A 159 13.09 -12.23 6.35
CA VAL A 159 13.28 -10.90 5.75
C VAL A 159 14.48 -10.95 4.83
N HIS A 160 14.27 -10.62 3.55
CA HIS A 160 15.37 -10.52 2.59
C HIS A 160 16.19 -9.25 2.81
N GLU A 161 17.37 -9.23 2.22
CA GLU A 161 18.24 -8.04 2.23
C GLU A 161 17.51 -6.81 1.66
N PHE A 162 17.59 -5.71 2.40
CA PHE A 162 17.01 -4.44 1.99
C PHE A 162 17.85 -3.75 0.92
N LYS A 163 17.20 -3.36 -0.16
CA LYS A 163 17.86 -2.63 -1.24
C LYS A 163 18.05 -1.17 -0.86
N GLY A 164 19.29 -0.72 -0.73
CA GLY A 164 19.61 0.67 -0.34
C GLY A 164 18.94 1.73 -1.21
N GLY A 165 18.65 1.42 -2.48
CA GLY A 165 17.90 2.29 -3.38
C GLY A 165 16.49 2.62 -2.91
N SER A 166 15.84 1.73 -2.13
CA SER A 166 14.50 1.93 -1.61
C SER A 166 14.40 3.09 -0.61
N PHE A 167 15.48 3.41 0.08
CA PHE A 167 15.54 4.48 1.08
C PHE A 167 15.87 5.86 0.52
N LYS A 168 16.20 5.94 -0.78
CA LYS A 168 16.67 7.22 -1.39
C LYS A 168 15.66 8.36 -1.25
N SER A 169 14.34 8.05 -1.36
CA SER A 169 13.30 9.08 -1.20
C SER A 169 13.26 9.61 0.24
N ALA A 170 13.28 8.71 1.23
CA ALA A 170 13.26 9.10 2.63
C ALA A 170 14.52 9.91 3.03
N MET A 171 15.69 9.45 2.61
CA MET A 171 16.96 10.15 2.84
C MET A 171 16.96 11.56 2.23
N LYS A 172 16.51 11.71 0.98
CA LYS A 172 16.44 13.01 0.31
C LYS A 172 15.33 13.92 0.86
N ALA A 173 14.25 13.34 1.34
CA ALA A 173 13.17 14.09 1.99
C ALA A 173 13.55 14.47 3.44
N GLN A 174 14.48 13.77 4.06
CA GLN A 174 14.81 13.87 5.50
C GLN A 174 13.55 13.65 6.36
N CYS A 175 12.72 12.68 5.96
CA CYS A 175 11.46 12.40 6.61
C CYS A 175 11.58 11.27 7.64
N PRO A 176 10.64 11.18 8.59
CA PRO A 176 10.56 10.04 9.48
C PRO A 176 10.39 8.73 8.72
N VAL A 177 11.10 7.69 9.15
CA VAL A 177 11.02 6.33 8.64
C VAL A 177 10.32 5.46 9.68
N VAL A 178 9.29 4.75 9.25
CA VAL A 178 8.52 3.84 10.09
C VAL A 178 8.78 2.40 9.63
N PRO A 179 9.69 1.67 10.28
CA PRO A 179 9.85 0.25 10.01
C PRO A 179 8.63 -0.52 10.50
N VAL A 180 8.16 -1.48 9.69
CA VAL A 180 7.00 -2.31 10.03
C VAL A 180 7.38 -3.77 9.88
N ALA A 181 7.15 -4.57 10.91
CA ALA A 181 7.29 -6.01 10.85
C ALA A 181 5.92 -6.65 10.63
N LEU A 182 5.75 -7.30 9.48
CA LEU A 182 4.61 -8.13 9.17
C LEU A 182 4.94 -9.58 9.48
N ILE A 183 4.11 -10.22 10.29
CA ILE A 183 4.27 -11.60 10.70
C ILE A 183 3.05 -12.37 10.24
N ASP A 184 3.25 -13.53 9.59
CA ASP A 184 2.19 -14.43 9.14
C ASP A 184 1.19 -13.84 8.12
N ALA A 185 1.51 -12.72 7.46
CA ALA A 185 0.64 -12.07 6.47
C ALA A 185 0.42 -12.93 5.19
N TYR A 186 1.20 -14.00 5.01
CA TYR A 186 1.04 -14.97 3.91
C TYR A 186 -0.02 -16.05 4.19
N LYS A 187 -0.45 -16.26 5.44
CA LYS A 187 -1.46 -17.25 5.85
C LYS A 187 -2.87 -16.82 5.45
#